data_1d925d43d384bc23c43f4f790339f0d2
#
_entry.id   1d925d43d384bc23c43f4f790339f0d2
#
_cell.length_a   1.000
_cell.length_b   1.000
_cell.length_c   1.000
_cell.angle_alpha   90.00
_cell.angle_beta   90.00
_cell.angle_gamma   90.00
#
_symmetry.space_group_name_H-M   'P 1'
#
loop_
_entity.id
_entity.type
_entity.pdbx_description
1 polymer ?
#
loop_
_entity_poly.entity_id
_entity_poly.type
_entity_poly.pdbx_seq_one_letter_code
_entity_poly.pdbx_strand_id
1 'polypeptide(L)' 'VRGEGVPAERMAELVRVLPEAQREILLLRVVVGLSAEETAAAVGMETSAVRVVQHRALNELRRQVATGSGKEKV' A
#
# COMPACT_ATOMS: atom_id res chain seq x y z
N VAL A 1 12.46 12.90 -3.81
CA VAL A 1 11.93 12.95 -4.03
C VAL A 1 11.21 13.00 -4.34
N ARG A 2 11.23 13.08 -4.03
CA ARG A 2 10.82 13.34 -4.25
C ARG A 2 9.69 13.64 -4.67
N GLY A 3 9.27 14.21 -5.01
CA GLY A 3 8.05 14.69 -5.51
C GLY A 3 7.13 13.66 -6.11
N GLU A 4 7.66 12.61 -6.63
CA GLU A 4 6.81 11.60 -7.23
C GLU A 4 6.24 10.64 -6.20
N GLY A 5 6.65 10.75 -4.97
CA GLY A 5 6.08 9.91 -3.94
C GLY A 5 4.72 10.39 -3.52
N VAL A 6 3.97 9.52 -2.87
CA VAL A 6 2.67 9.86 -2.31
C VAL A 6 2.89 10.33 -0.88
N PRO A 7 2.38 11.50 -0.51
CA PRO A 7 2.53 11.96 0.87
C PRO A 7 1.92 10.97 1.86
N ALA A 8 2.46 10.94 3.06
CA ALA A 8 2.01 9.98 4.06
C ALA A 8 0.52 10.13 4.35
N GLU A 9 0.02 11.37 4.45
CA GLU A 9 -1.40 11.56 4.71
C GLU A 9 -2.24 11.00 3.58
N ARG A 10 -1.79 11.20 2.34
CA ARG A 10 -2.53 10.70 1.20
C ARG A 10 -2.52 9.18 1.19
N MET A 11 -1.36 8.60 1.48
CA MET A 11 -1.26 7.15 1.53
C MET A 11 -2.18 6.59 2.60
N ALA A 12 -2.23 7.22 3.76
CA ALA A 12 -3.10 6.76 4.83
C ALA A 12 -4.56 6.77 4.41
N GLU A 13 -4.97 7.78 3.64
CA GLU A 13 -6.34 7.83 3.14
C GLU A 13 -6.61 6.73 2.11
N LEU A 14 -5.67 6.55 1.20
CA LEU A 14 -5.85 5.57 0.13
C LEU A 14 -5.96 4.16 0.68
N VAL A 15 -5.15 3.82 1.68
CA VAL A 15 -5.14 2.45 2.17
C VAL A 15 -6.35 2.13 3.05
N ARG A 16 -7.16 3.13 3.40
CA ARG A 16 -8.31 2.88 4.27
C ARG A 16 -9.32 1.93 3.64
N VAL A 17 -9.33 1.84 2.30
CA VAL A 17 -10.25 0.92 1.62
C VAL A 17 -9.72 -0.50 1.55
N LEU A 18 -8.49 -0.73 2.00
CA LEU A 18 -7.87 -2.04 1.92
C LEU A 18 -8.19 -2.88 3.15
N PRO A 19 -8.18 -4.21 3.01
CA PRO A 19 -8.22 -5.06 4.20
C PRO A 19 -7.09 -4.72 5.15
N GLU A 20 -7.30 -5.00 6.42
CA GLU A 20 -6.35 -4.57 7.45
C GLU A 20 -4.93 -5.04 7.19
N ALA A 21 -4.78 -6.31 6.80
CA ALA A 21 -3.44 -6.85 6.57
C ALA A 21 -2.73 -6.12 5.44
N GLN A 22 -3.46 -5.85 4.35
CA GLN A 22 -2.87 -5.14 3.23
C GLN A 22 -2.50 -3.73 3.60
N ARG A 23 -3.38 -3.07 4.36
CA ARG A 23 -3.13 -1.71 4.80
C ARG A 23 -1.89 -1.64 5.67
N GLU A 24 -1.78 -2.54 6.63
CA GLU A 24 -0.65 -2.54 7.55
C GLU A 24 0.66 -2.76 6.82
N ILE A 25 0.68 -3.70 5.91
CA ILE A 25 1.91 -4.01 5.17
C ILE A 25 2.32 -2.83 4.31
N LEU A 26 1.37 -2.22 3.61
CA LEU A 26 1.71 -1.06 2.80
C LEU A 26 2.23 0.10 3.63
N LEU A 27 1.61 0.36 4.77
CA LEU A 27 2.08 1.45 5.62
C LEU A 27 3.49 1.19 6.12
N LEU A 28 3.78 -0.04 6.52
CA LEU A 28 5.13 -0.36 6.99
C LEU A 28 6.15 -0.25 5.87
N ARG A 29 5.80 -0.69 4.67
CA ARG A 29 6.72 -0.66 3.56
C ARG A 29 6.94 0.73 2.98
N VAL A 30 5.85 1.50 2.85
CA VAL A 30 5.92 2.76 2.12
C VAL A 30 6.12 3.95 3.05
N VAL A 31 5.39 4.00 4.14
CA VAL A 31 5.46 5.16 5.03
C VAL A 31 6.62 5.00 6.01
N VAL A 32 6.71 3.87 6.67
CA VAL A 32 7.78 3.62 7.64
C VAL A 32 9.09 3.30 6.93
N GLY A 33 9.03 2.58 5.81
CA GLY A 33 10.21 2.29 5.03
C GLY A 33 10.90 0.99 5.39
N LEU A 34 10.18 0.05 5.98
CA LEU A 34 10.77 -1.23 6.34
C LEU A 34 11.01 -2.09 5.11
N SER A 35 12.03 -2.93 5.19
CA SER A 35 12.24 -3.93 4.15
C SER A 35 11.14 -4.98 4.22
N ALA A 36 11.07 -5.82 3.17
CA ALA A 36 10.10 -6.92 3.19
C ALA A 36 10.36 -7.86 4.35
N GLU A 37 11.63 -8.13 4.65
CA GLU A 37 11.98 -9.00 5.76
C GLU A 37 11.60 -8.38 7.10
N GLU A 38 11.84 -7.09 7.25
CA GLU A 38 11.48 -6.41 8.48
C GLU A 38 9.97 -6.37 8.67
N THR A 39 9.26 -6.11 7.58
CA THR A 39 7.81 -6.10 7.63
C THR A 39 7.27 -7.48 8.00
N ALA A 40 7.84 -8.53 7.40
CA ALA A 40 7.41 -9.89 7.71
C ALA A 40 7.58 -10.18 9.19
N ALA A 41 8.71 -9.80 9.76
CA ALA A 41 8.95 -10.02 11.18
C ALA A 41 7.95 -9.24 12.02
N ALA A 42 7.64 -8.02 11.62
CA ALA A 42 6.74 -7.17 12.39
C ALA A 42 5.30 -7.71 12.38
N VAL A 43 4.85 -8.27 11.27
CA VAL A 43 3.47 -8.74 11.17
C VAL A 43 3.34 -10.24 11.37
N GLY A 44 4.45 -10.95 11.55
CA GLY A 44 4.40 -12.39 11.82
C GLY A 44 4.07 -13.21 10.59
N MET A 45 4.58 -12.83 9.43
CA MET A 45 4.33 -13.53 8.18
C MET A 45 5.65 -13.93 7.54
N GLU A 46 5.55 -14.80 6.52
CA GLU A 46 6.70 -15.10 5.69
C GLU A 46 6.99 -13.92 4.77
N THR A 47 8.26 -13.74 4.44
CA THR A 47 8.64 -12.65 3.55
C THR A 47 7.95 -12.76 2.20
N SER A 48 7.86 -13.98 1.67
CA SER A 48 7.19 -14.17 0.39
C SER A 48 5.72 -13.79 0.47
N ALA A 49 5.07 -14.08 1.60
CA ALA A 49 3.68 -13.70 1.79
C ALA A 49 3.52 -12.20 1.83
N VAL A 50 4.46 -11.50 2.47
CA VAL A 50 4.43 -10.04 2.50
C VAL A 50 4.46 -9.47 1.09
N ARG A 51 5.31 -10.03 0.24
CA ARG A 51 5.39 -9.54 -1.14
C ARG A 51 4.10 -9.77 -1.91
N VAL A 52 3.46 -10.91 -1.71
CA VAL A 52 2.19 -11.18 -2.37
C VAL A 52 1.12 -10.20 -1.89
N VAL A 53 1.03 -10.00 -0.59
CA VAL A 53 0.02 -9.09 -0.05
C VAL A 53 0.28 -7.67 -0.54
N GLN A 54 1.54 -7.26 -0.55
CA GLN A 54 1.90 -5.93 -1.03
C GLN A 54 1.49 -5.75 -2.49
N HIS A 55 1.74 -6.76 -3.31
CA HIS A 55 1.39 -6.68 -4.71
C HIS A 55 -0.11 -6.53 -4.90
N ARG A 56 -0.89 -7.30 -4.15
CA ARG A 56 -2.33 -7.22 -4.22
C ARG A 56 -2.84 -5.87 -3.75
N ALA A 57 -2.24 -5.35 -2.70
CA ALA A 57 -2.64 -4.06 -2.18
C ALA A 57 -2.37 -2.95 -3.19
N LEU A 58 -1.21 -2.98 -3.83
CA LEU A 58 -0.88 -1.98 -4.83
C LEU A 58 -1.81 -2.07 -6.03
N ASN A 59 -2.15 -3.28 -6.44
CA ASN A 59 -3.09 -3.44 -7.54
C ASN A 59 -4.46 -2.86 -7.19
N GLU A 60 -4.91 -3.09 -5.96
CA GLU A 60 -6.18 -2.55 -5.54
C GLU A 60 -6.16 -1.02 -5.52
N LEU A 61 -5.06 -0.44 -5.05
CA LEU A 61 -4.93 1.01 -5.04
C LEU A 61 -4.96 1.57 -6.46
N ARG A 62 -4.29 0.89 -7.38
CA ARG A 62 -4.32 1.33 -8.77
C ARG A 62 -5.74 1.34 -9.31
N ARG A 63 -6.50 0.32 -8.99
CA ARG A 63 -7.89 0.26 -9.43
C ARG A 63 -8.71 1.40 -8.85
N GLN A 64 -8.49 1.71 -7.58
CA GLN A 64 -9.21 2.81 -6.94
C GLN A 64 -8.90 4.14 -7.60
N VAL A 65 -7.63 4.38 -7.87
CA VAL A 65 -7.22 5.61 -8.52
C VAL A 65 -7.77 5.69 -9.94
N ALA A 66 -7.68 4.60 -10.68
CA ALA A 66 -8.18 4.59 -12.04
C ALA A 66 -9.68 4.84 -12.08
N THR A 67 -10.42 4.24 -11.16
CA THR A 67 -11.86 4.46 -11.08
C THR A 67 -12.17 5.92 -10.80
N GLY A 68 -11.44 6.51 -9.86
CA GLY A 68 -11.63 7.91 -9.56
C GLY A 68 -11.34 8.79 -10.74
N SER A 69 -10.24 8.51 -11.44
CA SER A 69 -9.89 9.28 -12.62
C SER A 69 -10.96 9.14 -13.71
N GLY A 70 -11.46 7.93 -13.88
CA GLY A 70 -12.50 7.70 -14.86
C GLY A 70 -13.74 8.50 -14.56
N LYS A 71 -14.12 8.57 -13.31
CA LYS A 71 -15.28 9.34 -12.92
C LYS A 71 -15.09 10.81 -13.22
N GLU A 72 -13.90 11.30 -13.00
CA GLU A 72 -13.64 12.71 -13.26
C GLU A 72 -13.73 13.04 -14.71
N LYS A 73 -13.37 12.12 -15.55
CA LYS A 73 -13.45 12.37 -16.98
C LYS A 73 -14.88 12.47 -17.47
N VAL A 74 -15.77 11.84 -16.82
CA VAL A 74 -17.17 11.88 -17.19
C VAL A 74 -17.81 13.13 -16.65
#